data_16e46ff9ec23f62555e3056c40225ddd
#
_entry.id   16e46ff9ec23f62555e3056c40225ddd
#
_cell.length_a   1.000
_cell.length_b   1.000
_cell.length_c   1.000
_cell.angle_alpha   90.00
_cell.angle_beta   90.00
_cell.angle_gamma   90.00
#
_symmetry.space_group_name_H-M   'P 1'
#
loop_
_entity.id
_entity.type
_entity.pdbx_description
1 polymer ?
#
loop_
_entity_poly.entity_id
_entity_poly.type
_entity_poly.pdbx_seq_one_letter_code
_entity_poly.pdbx_strand_id
1 'polypeptide(L)'
;MSHTDPPPSGQPDPERAERIHAQLTAPGAPFAVVRGERGTLEYADGPRTLREFVETTWAFGDTPFLVAGERRYSYGEFFAAASALAVRLSERYGLRPGDRAVVAMRNLPEWQIAFWAAQLAGLIAVPLSAWWTEDEFTYALDDCEPGVMLVDGERMGRVAGWARRAGARVVVFQGQGQLPDGVSIERYEDFPAPDPLAAPPDVEPRPEDDATILYTAGSTGRPRGAVATHLAQAGAALDARYRAAASALERGGVPGMGAAPVIPVTLPFFRLAAFGDFYGAMAAGGTLVLTEAEAEAEGEGEGEGEGEGEGEGEAGTEGSGDTEGAEGMAYSIDATPVTELRIVAPSGSGDPLPDGATGELWLRGQPLLRGYWRDPDATTEAFSGGWFRTGDLAVRREGRVTVVGRAWASDRPEAADRP
;
A
#
# COMPACT_ATOMS: atom_id res chain seq x y z
N MET A 1 -28.76 -4.92 44.85
CA MET A 1 -28.55 -5.73 43.62
C MET A 1 -28.75 -4.77 42.44
N SER A 2 -27.66 -4.20 41.96
CA SER A 2 -27.70 -3.27 40.82
C SER A 2 -27.70 -4.09 39.55
N HIS A 3 -28.81 -4.06 38.83
CA HIS A 3 -28.89 -4.56 37.46
C HIS A 3 -28.09 -3.60 36.58
N THR A 4 -26.94 -4.02 36.14
CA THR A 4 -26.24 -3.43 34.98
C THR A 4 -26.90 -4.01 33.74
N ASP A 5 -27.60 -3.18 32.98
CA ASP A 5 -28.11 -3.55 31.66
C ASP A 5 -26.94 -3.97 30.75
N PRO A 6 -27.12 -5.02 29.92
CA PRO A 6 -26.11 -5.39 28.96
C PRO A 6 -25.92 -4.23 27.95
N PRO A 7 -24.69 -3.95 27.48
CA PRO A 7 -24.44 -2.92 26.50
C PRO A 7 -25.20 -3.19 25.20
N PRO A 8 -25.61 -2.15 24.45
CA PRO A 8 -26.32 -2.32 23.20
C PRO A 8 -25.49 -3.18 22.24
N SER A 9 -26.16 -4.16 21.63
CA SER A 9 -25.60 -5.09 20.66
C SER A 9 -25.02 -4.31 19.48
N GLY A 10 -23.65 -4.20 19.40
CA GLY A 10 -22.95 -3.59 18.28
C GLY A 10 -21.68 -2.81 18.62
N GLN A 11 -21.41 -2.45 19.87
CA GLN A 11 -20.14 -1.82 20.24
C GLN A 11 -19.08 -2.91 20.55
N PRO A 12 -17.86 -2.78 20.02
CA PRO A 12 -16.78 -3.69 20.37
C PRO A 12 -16.47 -3.60 21.86
N ASP A 13 -16.41 -4.76 22.53
CA ASP A 13 -16.03 -4.87 23.94
C ASP A 13 -14.52 -4.61 24.08
N PRO A 14 -14.07 -3.47 24.63
CA PRO A 14 -12.66 -3.11 24.73
C PRO A 14 -11.83 -4.14 25.50
N GLU A 15 -12.39 -4.72 26.57
CA GLU A 15 -11.72 -5.75 27.37
C GLU A 15 -11.51 -7.05 26.55
N ARG A 16 -12.46 -7.38 25.66
CA ARG A 16 -12.32 -8.53 24.75
C ARG A 16 -11.23 -8.29 23.71
N ALA A 17 -11.21 -7.10 23.10
CA ALA A 17 -10.17 -6.71 22.15
C ALA A 17 -8.77 -6.77 22.78
N GLU A 18 -8.62 -6.27 24.03
CA GLU A 18 -7.36 -6.30 24.76
C GLU A 18 -6.90 -7.72 25.10
N ARG A 19 -7.83 -8.61 25.50
CA ARG A 19 -7.54 -10.05 25.72
C ARG A 19 -7.10 -10.75 24.43
N ILE A 20 -7.76 -10.48 23.30
CA ILE A 20 -7.41 -11.03 21.98
C ILE A 20 -6.03 -10.54 21.56
N HIS A 21 -5.76 -9.23 21.71
CA HIS A 21 -4.44 -8.67 21.43
C HIS A 21 -3.36 -9.36 22.26
N ALA A 22 -3.54 -9.46 23.58
CA ALA A 22 -2.61 -10.11 24.47
C ALA A 22 -2.38 -11.60 24.11
N GLN A 23 -3.44 -12.31 23.72
CA GLN A 23 -3.33 -13.71 23.27
C GLN A 23 -2.52 -13.86 21.99
N LEU A 24 -2.74 -12.98 21.01
CA LEU A 24 -2.10 -13.06 19.69
C LEU A 24 -0.64 -12.58 19.70
N THR A 25 -0.27 -11.72 20.66
CA THR A 25 1.07 -11.09 20.74
C THR A 25 1.95 -11.60 21.87
N ALA A 26 1.46 -12.56 22.67
CA ALA A 26 2.23 -13.19 23.75
C ALA A 26 3.54 -13.81 23.21
N PRO A 27 4.59 -13.95 24.01
CA PRO A 27 5.81 -14.65 23.62
C PRO A 27 5.50 -16.06 23.09
N GLY A 28 5.95 -16.36 21.87
CA GLY A 28 5.67 -17.61 21.16
C GLY A 28 4.29 -17.72 20.50
N ALA A 29 3.46 -16.65 20.56
CA ALA A 29 2.23 -16.56 19.78
C ALA A 29 2.54 -16.15 18.32
N PRO A 30 1.61 -16.39 17.38
CA PRO A 30 1.84 -16.14 15.95
C PRO A 30 2.22 -14.70 15.57
N PHE A 31 1.89 -13.73 16.40
CA PHE A 31 2.20 -12.32 16.21
C PHE A 31 2.98 -11.74 17.41
N ALA A 32 3.82 -12.56 18.03
CA ALA A 32 4.70 -12.13 19.10
C ALA A 32 5.55 -10.94 18.63
N VAL A 33 5.76 -9.98 19.54
CA VAL A 33 6.46 -8.73 19.25
C VAL A 33 7.78 -8.70 19.98
N VAL A 34 8.81 -8.22 19.29
CA VAL A 34 10.14 -7.96 19.85
C VAL A 34 10.55 -6.51 19.55
N ARG A 35 11.57 -6.03 20.24
CA ARG A 35 12.19 -4.77 19.91
C ARG A 35 13.38 -5.03 18.98
N GLY A 36 13.27 -4.57 17.73
CA GLY A 36 14.30 -4.71 16.72
C GLY A 36 15.54 -3.86 16.98
N GLU A 37 16.55 -3.99 16.14
CA GLU A 37 17.83 -3.29 16.26
C GLU A 37 17.70 -1.76 16.25
N ARG A 38 16.72 -1.23 15.52
CA ARG A 38 16.43 0.21 15.48
C ARG A 38 15.60 0.71 16.67
N GLY A 39 15.30 -0.18 17.64
CA GLY A 39 14.49 0.11 18.80
C GLY A 39 12.98 0.23 18.52
N THR A 40 12.54 -0.06 17.31
CA THR A 40 11.13 -0.16 16.92
C THR A 40 10.55 -1.52 17.30
N LEU A 41 9.23 -1.57 17.47
CA LEU A 41 8.53 -2.84 17.62
C LEU A 41 8.50 -3.56 16.27
N GLU A 42 8.81 -4.86 16.28
CA GLU A 42 8.82 -5.74 15.10
C GLU A 42 8.15 -7.06 15.45
N TYR A 43 7.55 -7.73 14.46
CA TYR A 43 7.12 -9.12 14.64
C TYR A 43 8.33 -10.03 14.83
N ALA A 44 8.24 -10.92 15.83
CA ALA A 44 9.32 -11.84 16.16
C ALA A 44 9.52 -12.92 15.08
N ASP A 45 8.40 -13.36 14.49
CA ASP A 45 8.34 -14.45 13.53
C ASP A 45 7.60 -14.03 12.26
N GLY A 46 7.82 -14.77 11.17
CA GLY A 46 7.19 -14.54 9.88
C GLY A 46 8.13 -13.96 8.81
N PRO A 47 7.63 -13.68 7.61
CA PRO A 47 8.43 -13.14 6.53
C PRO A 47 9.01 -11.79 6.91
N ARG A 48 10.28 -11.58 6.59
CA ARG A 48 10.98 -10.30 6.79
C ARG A 48 11.19 -9.54 5.48
N THR A 49 10.92 -10.19 4.35
CA THR A 49 10.95 -9.60 3.03
C THR A 49 9.66 -9.88 2.26
N LEU A 50 9.34 -9.04 1.26
CA LEU A 50 8.19 -9.31 0.38
C LEU A 50 8.40 -10.58 -0.46
N ARG A 51 9.65 -10.92 -0.78
CA ARG A 51 9.97 -12.19 -1.43
C ARG A 51 9.54 -13.37 -0.56
N GLU A 52 10.01 -13.43 0.68
CA GLU A 52 9.60 -14.45 1.62
C GLU A 52 8.06 -14.50 1.78
N PHE A 53 7.41 -13.33 1.81
CA PHE A 53 5.95 -13.28 1.92
C PHE A 53 5.26 -13.91 0.72
N VAL A 54 5.61 -13.53 -0.52
CA VAL A 54 4.94 -14.08 -1.71
C VAL A 54 5.23 -15.57 -1.90
N GLU A 55 6.40 -16.03 -1.51
CA GLU A 55 6.76 -17.45 -1.56
C GLU A 55 5.88 -18.30 -0.63
N THR A 56 5.40 -17.76 0.50
CA THR A 56 4.44 -18.46 1.37
C THR A 56 3.12 -18.74 0.66
N THR A 57 2.74 -17.93 -0.33
CA THR A 57 1.46 -18.07 -1.05
C THR A 57 1.47 -19.22 -2.05
N TRP A 58 2.63 -19.76 -2.40
CA TRP A 58 2.75 -20.92 -3.27
C TRP A 58 1.99 -22.14 -2.74
N ALA A 59 1.89 -22.25 -1.42
CA ALA A 59 1.14 -23.33 -0.76
C ALA A 59 -0.36 -23.36 -1.13
N PHE A 60 -0.92 -22.26 -1.64
CA PHE A 60 -2.33 -22.19 -2.03
C PHE A 60 -2.61 -22.81 -3.42
N GLY A 61 -1.59 -23.11 -4.23
CA GLY A 61 -1.67 -23.91 -5.46
C GLY A 61 -2.79 -23.45 -6.41
N ASP A 62 -3.77 -24.33 -6.61
CA ASP A 62 -4.87 -24.11 -7.57
C ASP A 62 -5.99 -23.21 -7.03
N THR A 63 -5.89 -22.69 -5.80
CA THR A 63 -6.87 -21.75 -5.25
C THR A 63 -6.93 -20.48 -6.12
N PRO A 64 -8.12 -19.97 -6.49
CA PRO A 64 -8.24 -18.74 -7.25
C PRO A 64 -7.65 -17.55 -6.48
N PHE A 65 -6.80 -16.77 -7.15
CA PHE A 65 -6.23 -15.54 -6.59
C PHE A 65 -6.79 -14.28 -7.26
N LEU A 66 -6.72 -14.19 -8.60
CA LEU A 66 -7.16 -13.00 -9.34
C LEU A 66 -8.33 -13.36 -10.27
N VAL A 67 -9.40 -12.58 -10.21
CA VAL A 67 -10.58 -12.72 -11.06
C VAL A 67 -10.88 -11.37 -11.69
N ALA A 68 -10.88 -11.29 -13.04
CA ALA A 68 -11.18 -10.10 -13.81
C ALA A 68 -12.09 -10.48 -14.99
N GLY A 69 -13.40 -10.31 -14.84
CA GLY A 69 -14.39 -10.81 -15.80
C GLY A 69 -14.28 -12.32 -15.96
N GLU A 70 -13.98 -12.79 -17.18
CA GLU A 70 -13.80 -14.21 -17.47
C GLU A 70 -12.38 -14.73 -17.19
N ARG A 71 -11.40 -13.83 -17.02
CA ARG A 71 -10.01 -14.20 -16.75
C ARG A 71 -9.82 -14.56 -15.29
N ARG A 72 -9.14 -15.67 -15.04
CA ARG A 72 -8.85 -16.18 -13.71
C ARG A 72 -7.41 -16.64 -13.64
N TYR A 73 -6.79 -16.37 -12.51
CA TYR A 73 -5.47 -16.89 -12.16
C TYR A 73 -5.55 -17.57 -10.80
N SER A 74 -5.10 -18.80 -10.72
CA SER A 74 -4.80 -19.44 -9.43
C SER A 74 -3.52 -18.86 -8.84
N TYR A 75 -3.26 -19.12 -7.56
CA TYR A 75 -1.97 -18.75 -6.93
C TYR A 75 -0.78 -19.35 -7.67
N GLY A 76 -0.89 -20.62 -8.10
CA GLY A 76 0.16 -21.28 -8.88
C GLY A 76 0.43 -20.63 -10.23
N GLU A 77 -0.61 -20.33 -11.00
CA GLU A 77 -0.50 -19.64 -12.30
C GLU A 77 0.05 -18.22 -12.14
N PHE A 78 -0.44 -17.48 -11.13
CA PHE A 78 0.06 -16.17 -10.78
C PHE A 78 1.55 -16.19 -10.42
N PHE A 79 1.96 -17.11 -9.52
CA PHE A 79 3.34 -17.21 -9.08
C PHE A 79 4.28 -17.60 -10.23
N ALA A 80 3.86 -18.53 -11.11
CA ALA A 80 4.61 -18.90 -12.30
C ALA A 80 4.79 -17.72 -13.26
N ALA A 81 3.72 -16.94 -13.49
CA ALA A 81 3.78 -15.74 -14.34
C ALA A 81 4.71 -14.67 -13.75
N ALA A 82 4.62 -14.40 -12.44
CA ALA A 82 5.48 -13.44 -11.75
C ALA A 82 6.95 -13.91 -11.76
N SER A 83 7.22 -15.20 -11.52
CA SER A 83 8.56 -15.79 -11.56
C SER A 83 9.18 -15.71 -12.96
N ALA A 84 8.43 -16.05 -14.01
CA ALA A 84 8.90 -15.98 -15.39
C ALA A 84 9.26 -14.53 -15.80
N LEU A 85 8.44 -13.55 -15.38
CA LEU A 85 8.74 -12.14 -15.61
C LEU A 85 9.95 -11.70 -14.79
N ALA A 86 10.08 -12.11 -13.53
CA ALA A 86 11.24 -11.80 -12.68
C ALA A 86 12.55 -12.30 -13.29
N VAL A 87 12.58 -13.54 -13.80
CA VAL A 87 13.72 -14.11 -14.53
C VAL A 87 14.06 -13.25 -15.75
N ARG A 88 13.05 -12.80 -16.50
CA ARG A 88 13.28 -11.93 -17.65
C ARG A 88 13.87 -10.58 -17.25
N LEU A 89 13.37 -9.98 -16.17
CA LEU A 89 13.89 -8.69 -15.65
C LEU A 89 15.37 -8.80 -15.23
N SER A 90 15.74 -9.85 -14.50
CA SER A 90 17.10 -10.04 -14.02
C SER A 90 18.05 -10.57 -15.09
N GLU A 91 17.70 -11.66 -15.77
CA GLU A 91 18.65 -12.34 -16.67
C GLU A 91 18.69 -11.74 -18.05
N ARG A 92 17.53 -11.42 -18.65
CA ARG A 92 17.47 -10.90 -20.02
C ARG A 92 17.69 -9.39 -20.09
N TYR A 93 17.15 -8.64 -19.11
CA TYR A 93 17.31 -7.19 -19.07
C TYR A 93 18.51 -6.75 -18.24
N GLY A 94 19.10 -7.65 -17.47
CA GLY A 94 20.29 -7.40 -16.68
C GLY A 94 20.06 -6.49 -15.48
N LEU A 95 18.79 -6.39 -15.03
CA LEU A 95 18.44 -5.60 -13.85
C LEU A 95 18.95 -6.28 -12.58
N ARG A 96 19.37 -5.49 -11.62
CA ARG A 96 19.97 -5.94 -10.38
C ARG A 96 19.13 -5.51 -9.18
N PRO A 97 19.25 -6.20 -8.03
CA PRO A 97 18.63 -5.76 -6.79
C PRO A 97 18.88 -4.28 -6.52
N GLY A 98 17.82 -3.55 -6.18
CA GLY A 98 17.85 -2.10 -6.00
C GLY A 98 17.60 -1.26 -7.24
N ASP A 99 17.57 -1.83 -8.45
CA ASP A 99 17.08 -1.12 -9.64
C ASP A 99 15.57 -0.90 -9.52
N ARG A 100 15.06 0.18 -10.13
CA ARG A 100 13.65 0.55 -10.05
C ARG A 100 12.88 -0.02 -11.22
N ALA A 101 11.72 -0.63 -10.90
CA ALA A 101 10.74 -1.12 -11.86
C ALA A 101 9.43 -0.32 -11.66
N VAL A 102 9.12 0.57 -12.60
CA VAL A 102 7.85 1.31 -12.57
C VAL A 102 6.71 0.38 -12.98
N VAL A 103 5.61 0.41 -12.22
CA VAL A 103 4.36 -0.27 -12.53
C VAL A 103 3.27 0.78 -12.70
N ALA A 104 2.83 1.00 -13.94
CA ALA A 104 1.81 1.99 -14.27
C ALA A 104 0.72 1.38 -15.13
N MET A 105 -0.30 0.85 -14.47
CA MET A 105 -1.45 0.16 -15.08
C MET A 105 -2.70 0.44 -14.25
N ARG A 106 -3.86 0.30 -14.89
CA ARG A 106 -5.13 0.15 -14.16
C ARG A 106 -5.13 -1.14 -13.33
N ASN A 107 -6.19 -1.37 -12.58
CA ASN A 107 -6.40 -2.61 -11.83
C ASN A 107 -6.57 -3.81 -12.77
N LEU A 108 -5.47 -4.34 -13.25
CA LEU A 108 -5.38 -5.53 -14.10
C LEU A 108 -4.72 -6.68 -13.32
N PRO A 109 -5.01 -7.94 -13.61
CA PRO A 109 -4.25 -9.07 -13.06
C PRO A 109 -2.74 -8.91 -13.29
N GLU A 110 -2.37 -8.36 -14.42
CA GLU A 110 -0.98 -8.11 -14.82
C GLU A 110 -0.27 -7.08 -13.93
N TRP A 111 -1.02 -6.18 -13.27
CA TRP A 111 -0.43 -5.28 -12.28
C TRP A 111 0.18 -6.07 -11.11
N GLN A 112 -0.55 -7.05 -10.58
CA GLN A 112 -0.05 -7.93 -9.52
C GLN A 112 1.14 -8.76 -10.00
N ILE A 113 1.08 -9.31 -11.22
CA ILE A 113 2.19 -10.05 -11.83
C ILE A 113 3.44 -9.16 -11.92
N ALA A 114 3.30 -7.94 -12.40
CA ALA A 114 4.41 -6.98 -12.57
C ALA A 114 5.01 -6.56 -11.22
N PHE A 115 4.17 -6.21 -10.24
CA PHE A 115 4.61 -5.83 -8.90
C PHE A 115 5.40 -6.95 -8.22
N TRP A 116 4.84 -8.15 -8.20
CA TRP A 116 5.49 -9.29 -7.55
C TRP A 116 6.70 -9.82 -8.33
N ALA A 117 6.72 -9.68 -9.65
CA ALA A 117 7.92 -9.96 -10.43
C ALA A 117 9.09 -9.03 -10.04
N ALA A 118 8.81 -7.75 -9.80
CA ALA A 118 9.83 -6.82 -9.30
C ALA A 118 10.34 -7.26 -7.92
N GLN A 119 9.45 -7.67 -6.99
CA GLN A 119 9.85 -8.15 -5.67
C GLN A 119 10.67 -9.45 -5.73
N LEU A 120 10.27 -10.40 -6.59
CA LEU A 120 11.00 -11.65 -6.79
C LEU A 120 12.40 -11.44 -7.42
N ALA A 121 12.58 -10.39 -8.20
CA ALA A 121 13.86 -9.99 -8.79
C ALA A 121 14.69 -9.07 -7.87
N GLY A 122 14.20 -8.74 -6.65
CA GLY A 122 14.86 -7.82 -5.72
C GLY A 122 14.88 -6.37 -6.18
N LEU A 123 14.01 -6.00 -7.13
CA LEU A 123 13.88 -4.63 -7.63
C LEU A 123 12.99 -3.80 -6.71
N ILE A 124 13.21 -2.49 -6.71
CA ILE A 124 12.32 -1.54 -6.04
C ILE A 124 11.11 -1.32 -6.96
N ALA A 125 9.93 -1.77 -6.55
CA ALA A 125 8.71 -1.49 -7.28
C ALA A 125 8.28 -0.03 -7.07
N VAL A 126 7.94 0.65 -8.17
CA VAL A 126 7.49 2.05 -8.17
C VAL A 126 6.10 2.11 -8.80
N PRO A 127 5.03 1.83 -8.02
CA PRO A 127 3.67 2.02 -8.47
C PRO A 127 3.38 3.49 -8.76
N LEU A 128 2.91 3.78 -9.98
CA LEU A 128 2.50 5.12 -10.39
C LEU A 128 1.03 5.14 -10.77
N SER A 129 0.38 6.29 -10.56
CA SER A 129 -1.02 6.47 -10.91
C SER A 129 -1.26 6.23 -12.41
N ALA A 130 -2.25 5.41 -12.72
CA ALA A 130 -2.66 5.15 -14.09
C ALA A 130 -3.29 6.37 -14.78
N TRP A 131 -3.70 7.38 -14.01
CA TRP A 131 -4.37 8.60 -14.52
C TRP A 131 -3.43 9.77 -14.72
N TRP A 132 -2.18 9.66 -14.28
CA TRP A 132 -1.20 10.72 -14.45
C TRP A 132 -1.01 11.14 -15.91
N THR A 133 -0.79 12.44 -16.08
CA THR A 133 -0.41 13.06 -17.35
C THR A 133 1.03 12.69 -17.76
N GLU A 134 1.43 12.99 -18.97
CA GLU A 134 2.81 12.79 -19.45
C GLU A 134 3.83 13.59 -18.60
N ASP A 135 3.46 14.81 -18.15
CA ASP A 135 4.33 15.65 -17.34
C ASP A 135 4.52 15.08 -15.92
N GLU A 136 3.48 14.55 -15.30
CA GLU A 136 3.56 13.90 -13.99
C GLU A 136 4.37 12.61 -14.06
N PHE A 137 4.17 11.80 -15.11
CA PHE A 137 5.03 10.66 -15.38
C PHE A 137 6.49 11.08 -15.56
N THR A 138 6.75 12.10 -16.40
CA THR A 138 8.10 12.59 -16.65
C THR A 138 8.79 12.99 -15.35
N TYR A 139 8.10 13.72 -14.48
CA TYR A 139 8.61 14.12 -13.17
C TYR A 139 9.05 12.91 -12.31
N ALA A 140 8.17 11.92 -12.13
CA ALA A 140 8.48 10.75 -11.31
C ALA A 140 9.55 9.85 -11.95
N LEU A 141 9.55 9.73 -13.28
CA LEU A 141 10.54 8.95 -14.03
C LEU A 141 11.93 9.59 -13.97
N ASP A 142 12.04 10.93 -14.04
CA ASP A 142 13.29 11.66 -13.86
C ASP A 142 13.83 11.51 -12.43
N ASP A 143 12.94 11.44 -11.43
CA ASP A 143 13.33 11.29 -10.04
C ASP A 143 13.75 9.84 -9.70
N CYS A 144 12.99 8.82 -10.11
CA CYS A 144 13.29 7.43 -9.77
C CYS A 144 14.24 6.73 -10.76
N GLU A 145 14.42 7.25 -11.98
CA GLU A 145 15.31 6.70 -13.02
C GLU A 145 15.15 5.17 -13.16
N PRO A 146 13.99 4.67 -13.64
CA PRO A 146 13.74 3.25 -13.69
C PRO A 146 14.54 2.53 -14.77
N GLY A 147 14.97 1.31 -14.48
CA GLY A 147 15.58 0.42 -15.47
C GLY A 147 14.55 -0.23 -16.40
N VAL A 148 13.29 -0.34 -15.93
CA VAL A 148 12.17 -0.88 -16.71
C VAL A 148 10.88 -0.19 -16.34
N MET A 149 9.98 -0.04 -17.30
CA MET A 149 8.60 0.37 -17.11
C MET A 149 7.66 -0.76 -17.55
N LEU A 150 6.78 -1.16 -16.64
CA LEU A 150 5.76 -2.20 -16.80
C LEU A 150 4.42 -1.46 -16.88
N VAL A 151 3.88 -1.29 -18.09
CA VAL A 151 2.74 -0.40 -18.33
C VAL A 151 1.65 -1.10 -19.14
N ASP A 152 0.40 -0.67 -19.03
CA ASP A 152 -0.64 -1.11 -19.96
C ASP A 152 -0.61 -0.31 -21.26
N GLY A 153 -1.40 -0.77 -22.25
CA GLY A 153 -1.42 -0.19 -23.58
C GLY A 153 -1.81 1.30 -23.62
N GLU A 154 -2.66 1.74 -22.70
CA GLU A 154 -3.08 3.15 -22.66
C GLU A 154 -1.98 4.07 -22.10
N ARG A 155 -1.16 3.59 -21.14
CA ARG A 155 -0.09 4.37 -20.50
C ARG A 155 1.19 4.35 -21.32
N MET A 156 1.34 3.39 -22.22
CA MET A 156 2.52 3.30 -23.10
C MET A 156 2.84 4.61 -23.81
N GLY A 157 1.82 5.30 -24.37
CA GLY A 157 2.01 6.59 -25.06
C GLY A 157 2.59 7.67 -24.15
N ARG A 158 2.18 7.71 -22.89
CA ARG A 158 2.60 8.73 -21.91
C ARG A 158 4.05 8.55 -21.44
N VAL A 159 4.59 7.31 -21.47
CA VAL A 159 5.96 7.02 -21.02
C VAL A 159 6.95 6.90 -22.19
N ALA A 160 6.49 6.73 -23.42
CA ALA A 160 7.33 6.45 -24.60
C ALA A 160 8.34 7.57 -24.91
N GLY A 161 7.93 8.83 -24.73
CA GLY A 161 8.79 9.98 -24.91
C GLY A 161 9.99 9.96 -23.97
N TRP A 162 9.73 9.73 -22.70
CA TRP A 162 10.76 9.60 -21.67
C TRP A 162 11.64 8.37 -21.91
N ALA A 163 11.05 7.20 -22.16
CA ALA A 163 11.77 5.97 -22.42
C ALA A 163 12.78 6.10 -23.57
N ARG A 164 12.40 6.80 -24.64
CA ARG A 164 13.29 7.07 -25.78
C ARG A 164 14.50 7.91 -25.37
N ARG A 165 14.28 8.98 -24.58
CA ARG A 165 15.38 9.86 -24.12
C ARG A 165 16.33 9.14 -23.18
N ALA A 166 15.78 8.36 -22.25
CA ALA A 166 16.53 7.64 -21.23
C ALA A 166 17.16 6.33 -21.73
N GLY A 167 16.75 5.83 -22.90
CA GLY A 167 17.14 4.50 -23.38
C GLY A 167 16.53 3.37 -22.52
N ALA A 168 15.45 3.66 -21.79
CA ALA A 168 14.82 2.72 -20.87
C ALA A 168 13.95 1.70 -21.61
N ARG A 169 13.78 0.54 -20.99
CA ARG A 169 13.00 -0.56 -21.54
C ARG A 169 11.55 -0.48 -21.07
N VAL A 170 10.63 -0.82 -21.97
CA VAL A 170 9.18 -0.87 -21.67
C VAL A 170 8.66 -2.28 -21.95
N VAL A 171 7.91 -2.85 -21.02
CA VAL A 171 7.05 -4.01 -21.26
C VAL A 171 5.61 -3.52 -21.23
N VAL A 172 4.90 -3.73 -22.34
CA VAL A 172 3.50 -3.32 -22.45
C VAL A 172 2.58 -4.52 -22.30
N PHE A 173 1.60 -4.37 -21.42
CA PHE A 173 0.54 -5.35 -21.16
C PHE A 173 -0.75 -4.91 -21.83
N GLN A 174 -1.46 -5.85 -22.48
CA GLN A 174 -2.69 -5.59 -23.20
C GLN A 174 -2.56 -4.47 -24.25
N GLY A 175 -1.33 -4.29 -24.79
CA GLY A 175 -1.04 -3.29 -25.81
C GLY A 175 -1.59 -3.70 -27.16
N GLN A 176 -2.41 -2.84 -27.76
CA GLN A 176 -2.94 -3.01 -29.10
C GLN A 176 -2.32 -2.00 -30.08
N GLY A 177 -2.37 -2.31 -31.37
CA GLY A 177 -1.88 -1.39 -32.40
C GLY A 177 -0.37 -1.37 -32.57
N GLN A 178 0.14 -0.35 -33.26
CA GLN A 178 1.57 -0.19 -33.56
C GLN A 178 2.32 0.38 -32.34
N LEU A 179 3.46 -0.22 -32.02
CA LEU A 179 4.35 0.29 -30.97
C LEU A 179 5.11 1.53 -31.46
N PRO A 180 5.41 2.51 -30.58
CA PRO A 180 6.21 3.68 -30.92
C PRO A 180 7.62 3.32 -31.39
N ASP A 181 8.07 3.94 -32.47
CA ASP A 181 9.42 3.77 -33.00
C ASP A 181 10.49 4.35 -32.07
N GLY A 182 11.68 3.74 -32.07
CA GLY A 182 12.87 4.22 -31.36
C GLY A 182 12.83 4.05 -29.84
N VAL A 183 11.93 3.22 -29.33
CA VAL A 183 11.85 2.80 -27.92
C VAL A 183 12.05 1.28 -27.83
N SER A 184 12.77 0.80 -26.83
CA SER A 184 12.90 -0.64 -26.58
C SER A 184 11.61 -1.15 -25.89
N ILE A 185 10.63 -1.58 -26.68
CA ILE A 185 9.33 -2.06 -26.20
C ILE A 185 9.16 -3.53 -26.54
N GLU A 186 8.72 -4.33 -25.57
CA GLU A 186 8.28 -5.71 -25.77
C GLU A 186 6.83 -5.85 -25.26
N ARG A 187 6.02 -6.69 -25.95
CA ARG A 187 4.68 -7.04 -25.48
C ARG A 187 4.77 -8.21 -24.53
N TYR A 188 4.08 -8.13 -23.41
CA TYR A 188 4.02 -9.23 -22.46
C TYR A 188 3.41 -10.49 -23.09
N GLU A 189 2.40 -10.31 -23.95
CA GLU A 189 1.69 -11.39 -24.64
C GLU A 189 2.58 -12.17 -25.63
N ASP A 190 3.70 -11.58 -26.06
CA ASP A 190 4.67 -12.24 -26.95
C ASP A 190 5.71 -13.07 -26.16
N PHE A 191 5.65 -13.06 -24.82
CA PHE A 191 6.55 -13.86 -24.00
C PHE A 191 6.16 -15.34 -24.03
N PRO A 192 7.14 -16.25 -23.87
CA PRO A 192 6.83 -17.66 -23.69
C PRO A 192 5.86 -17.87 -22.53
N ALA A 193 4.97 -18.86 -22.68
CA ALA A 193 4.11 -19.26 -21.56
C ALA A 193 4.96 -19.57 -20.33
N PRO A 194 4.53 -19.13 -19.13
CA PRO A 194 5.25 -19.43 -17.89
C PRO A 194 5.37 -20.94 -17.65
N ASP A 195 6.56 -21.40 -17.28
CA ASP A 195 6.74 -22.76 -16.80
C ASP A 195 6.26 -22.83 -15.32
N PRO A 196 5.23 -23.64 -15.00
CA PRO A 196 4.72 -23.75 -13.64
C PRO A 196 5.75 -24.23 -12.62
N LEU A 197 6.85 -24.84 -13.07
CA LEU A 197 7.92 -25.35 -12.22
C LEU A 197 9.16 -24.46 -12.21
N ALA A 198 9.17 -23.37 -12.97
CA ALA A 198 10.31 -22.45 -12.97
C ALA A 198 10.43 -21.73 -11.63
N ALA A 199 11.61 -21.82 -11.05
CA ALA A 199 11.95 -21.02 -9.86
C ALA A 199 12.14 -19.54 -10.23
N PRO A 200 11.82 -18.59 -9.33
CA PRO A 200 12.22 -17.21 -9.48
C PRO A 200 13.75 -17.07 -9.47
N PRO A 201 14.31 -15.90 -9.86
CA PRO A 201 15.76 -15.68 -9.84
C PRO A 201 16.35 -15.94 -8.45
N ASP A 202 17.58 -16.43 -8.41
CA ASP A 202 18.32 -16.65 -7.14
C ASP A 202 18.81 -15.30 -6.59
N VAL A 203 17.90 -14.59 -5.93
CA VAL A 203 18.11 -13.27 -5.33
C VAL A 203 17.58 -13.29 -3.90
N GLU A 204 18.36 -12.86 -2.94
CA GLU A 204 17.97 -12.76 -1.54
C GLU A 204 17.99 -11.28 -1.10
N PRO A 205 16.88 -10.53 -1.23
CA PRO A 205 16.79 -9.18 -0.71
C PRO A 205 16.88 -9.21 0.82
N ARG A 206 17.57 -8.23 1.39
CA ARG A 206 17.65 -8.09 2.85
C ARG A 206 16.43 -7.32 3.39
N PRO A 207 16.07 -7.52 4.65
CA PRO A 207 14.98 -6.77 5.28
C PRO A 207 15.11 -5.24 5.18
N GLU A 208 16.35 -4.72 5.20
CA GLU A 208 16.66 -3.29 5.15
C GLU A 208 16.68 -2.72 3.73
N ASP A 209 16.72 -3.56 2.70
CA ASP A 209 16.72 -3.10 1.31
C ASP A 209 15.39 -2.44 0.96
N ASP A 210 15.43 -1.44 0.08
CA ASP A 210 14.24 -0.74 -0.39
C ASP A 210 13.37 -1.68 -1.24
N ALA A 211 12.08 -1.76 -0.92
CA ALA A 211 11.12 -2.61 -1.62
C ALA A 211 10.19 -1.80 -2.54
N THR A 212 9.75 -0.64 -2.07
CA THR A 212 8.79 0.20 -2.81
C THR A 212 9.11 1.69 -2.70
N ILE A 213 8.79 2.44 -3.75
CA ILE A 213 8.71 3.90 -3.75
C ILE A 213 7.29 4.26 -4.15
N LEU A 214 6.53 4.87 -3.23
CA LEU A 214 5.17 5.34 -3.47
C LEU A 214 5.17 6.87 -3.52
N TYR A 215 4.75 7.43 -4.65
CA TYR A 215 4.63 8.88 -4.78
C TYR A 215 3.34 9.37 -4.15
N THR A 216 3.47 10.22 -3.15
CA THR A 216 2.35 10.82 -2.41
C THR A 216 2.32 12.32 -2.64
N ALA A 217 1.13 12.93 -2.59
CA ALA A 217 0.98 14.37 -2.69
C ALA A 217 1.83 15.06 -1.60
N GLY A 218 2.78 15.89 -2.03
CA GLY A 218 3.63 16.66 -1.13
C GLY A 218 2.97 17.96 -0.72
N SER A 219 3.26 18.45 0.49
CA SER A 219 2.84 19.77 0.97
C SER A 219 3.33 20.93 0.08
N THR A 220 4.30 20.70 -0.79
CA THR A 220 4.90 21.66 -1.72
C THR A 220 4.26 21.63 -3.12
N GLY A 221 3.18 20.86 -3.33
CA GLY A 221 2.48 20.73 -4.61
C GLY A 221 3.13 19.76 -5.61
N ARG A 222 4.29 19.16 -5.30
CA ARG A 222 4.88 18.07 -6.09
C ARG A 222 4.89 16.75 -5.32
N PRO A 223 4.58 15.61 -5.95
CA PRO A 223 4.63 14.33 -5.28
C PRO A 223 6.05 14.00 -4.80
N ARG A 224 6.16 13.38 -3.61
CA ARG A 224 7.41 12.87 -3.06
C ARG A 224 7.38 11.35 -3.02
N GLY A 225 8.48 10.70 -3.38
CA GLY A 225 8.60 9.24 -3.33
C GLY A 225 8.83 8.74 -1.91
N ALA A 226 7.80 8.24 -1.25
CA ALA A 226 7.92 7.60 0.07
C ALA A 226 8.52 6.20 -0.07
N VAL A 227 9.63 5.93 0.60
CA VAL A 227 10.38 4.67 0.49
C VAL A 227 10.04 3.75 1.65
N ALA A 228 9.58 2.54 1.35
CA ALA A 228 9.44 1.48 2.34
C ALA A 228 10.42 0.34 2.06
N THR A 229 11.01 -0.20 3.14
CA THR A 229 11.90 -1.37 3.08
C THR A 229 11.11 -2.67 2.96
N HIS A 230 11.80 -3.77 2.60
CA HIS A 230 11.19 -5.10 2.64
C HIS A 230 10.63 -5.44 4.02
N LEU A 231 11.36 -5.10 5.10
CA LEU A 231 10.89 -5.32 6.47
C LEU A 231 9.60 -4.55 6.77
N ALA A 232 9.51 -3.30 6.32
CA ALA A 232 8.32 -2.48 6.52
C ALA A 232 7.10 -3.04 5.79
N GLN A 233 7.28 -3.42 4.53
CA GLN A 233 6.20 -4.01 3.71
C GLN A 233 5.76 -5.39 4.20
N ALA A 234 6.72 -6.24 4.61
CA ALA A 234 6.42 -7.53 5.23
C ALA A 234 5.67 -7.36 6.56
N GLY A 235 6.03 -6.33 7.35
CA GLY A 235 5.29 -5.93 8.56
C GLY A 235 3.86 -5.55 8.25
N ALA A 236 3.61 -4.76 7.19
CA ALA A 236 2.26 -4.40 6.77
C ALA A 236 1.44 -5.65 6.33
N ALA A 237 2.08 -6.61 5.66
CA ALA A 237 1.43 -7.87 5.32
C ALA A 237 1.09 -8.73 6.54
N LEU A 238 1.96 -8.74 7.56
CA LEU A 238 1.68 -9.39 8.85
C LEU A 238 0.59 -8.67 9.64
N ASP A 239 0.52 -7.34 9.57
CA ASP A 239 -0.56 -6.56 10.16
C ASP A 239 -1.92 -6.95 9.57
N ALA A 240 -2.01 -7.17 8.25
CA ALA A 240 -3.23 -7.65 7.61
C ALA A 240 -3.64 -9.04 8.14
N ARG A 241 -2.67 -9.96 8.33
CA ARG A 241 -2.92 -11.27 8.97
C ARG A 241 -3.37 -11.15 10.41
N TYR A 242 -2.72 -10.27 11.18
CA TYR A 242 -3.10 -10.01 12.56
C TYR A 242 -4.55 -9.52 12.67
N ARG A 243 -4.93 -8.52 11.86
CA ARG A 243 -6.31 -8.00 11.85
C ARG A 243 -7.32 -9.08 11.49
N ALA A 244 -7.03 -9.90 10.49
CA ALA A 244 -7.90 -11.03 10.12
C ALA A 244 -8.04 -12.05 11.28
N ALA A 245 -6.95 -12.35 11.99
CA ALA A 245 -6.96 -13.26 13.13
C ALA A 245 -7.74 -12.67 14.32
N ALA A 246 -7.51 -11.39 14.65
CA ALA A 246 -8.21 -10.70 15.71
C ALA A 246 -9.71 -10.65 15.43
N SER A 247 -10.11 -10.26 14.23
CA SER A 247 -11.53 -10.23 13.81
C SER A 247 -12.18 -11.61 13.83
N ALA A 248 -11.47 -12.69 13.49
CA ALA A 248 -12.00 -14.05 13.62
C ALA A 248 -12.29 -14.41 15.09
N LEU A 249 -11.36 -14.09 16.00
CA LEU A 249 -11.54 -14.33 17.45
C LEU A 249 -12.66 -13.47 18.05
N GLU A 250 -12.81 -12.22 17.61
CA GLU A 250 -13.91 -11.33 18.01
C GLU A 250 -15.29 -11.93 17.66
N ARG A 251 -15.38 -12.55 16.50
CA ARG A 251 -16.60 -13.28 16.08
C ARG A 251 -16.76 -14.66 16.73
N GLY A 252 -15.84 -15.06 17.60
CA GLY A 252 -15.84 -16.38 18.25
C GLY A 252 -15.40 -17.53 17.35
N GLY A 253 -14.76 -17.22 16.22
CA GLY A 253 -14.18 -18.19 15.30
C GLY A 253 -12.73 -18.55 15.67
N VAL A 254 -12.10 -19.40 14.84
CA VAL A 254 -10.71 -19.80 14.95
C VAL A 254 -9.93 -19.17 13.80
N PRO A 255 -8.82 -18.42 14.06
CA PRO A 255 -8.01 -17.84 13.01
C PRO A 255 -7.55 -18.90 11.99
N GLY A 256 -7.65 -18.58 10.71
CA GLY A 256 -7.27 -19.50 9.63
C GLY A 256 -8.26 -20.63 9.35
N MET A 257 -9.35 -20.71 10.10
CA MET A 257 -10.44 -21.66 9.87
C MET A 257 -11.66 -20.96 9.25
N GLY A 258 -12.09 -21.43 8.11
CA GLY A 258 -13.24 -20.85 7.40
C GLY A 258 -13.01 -20.77 5.89
N ALA A 259 -13.98 -20.17 5.19
CA ALA A 259 -13.81 -19.91 3.75
C ALA A 259 -12.75 -18.81 3.54
N ALA A 260 -11.91 -18.99 2.54
CA ALA A 260 -10.97 -17.96 2.12
C ALA A 260 -11.73 -16.68 1.70
N PRO A 261 -11.24 -15.48 2.04
CA PRO A 261 -11.95 -14.25 1.72
C PRO A 261 -12.02 -14.00 0.22
N VAL A 262 -13.13 -13.44 -0.23
CA VAL A 262 -13.29 -12.89 -1.59
C VAL A 262 -13.41 -11.39 -1.44
N ILE A 263 -12.40 -10.67 -1.91
CA ILE A 263 -12.27 -9.23 -1.71
C ILE A 263 -12.50 -8.51 -3.05
N PRO A 264 -13.58 -7.72 -3.18
CA PRO A 264 -13.71 -6.84 -4.33
C PRO A 264 -12.64 -5.75 -4.23
N VAL A 265 -11.92 -5.55 -5.33
CA VAL A 265 -10.91 -4.48 -5.40
C VAL A 265 -11.62 -3.19 -5.70
N THR A 266 -11.64 -2.26 -4.74
CA THR A 266 -12.32 -0.96 -4.81
C THR A 266 -11.35 0.20 -4.89
N LEU A 267 -10.08 -0.03 -4.62
CA LEU A 267 -9.03 0.98 -4.68
C LEU A 267 -8.01 0.67 -5.77
N PRO A 268 -7.47 1.69 -6.43
CA PRO A 268 -6.36 1.49 -7.36
C PRO A 268 -5.16 0.85 -6.67
N PHE A 269 -4.57 -0.17 -7.29
CA PHE A 269 -3.43 -0.91 -6.74
C PHE A 269 -2.19 -0.06 -6.46
N PHE A 270 -2.02 1.08 -7.12
CA PHE A 270 -0.90 1.99 -6.86
C PHE A 270 -1.03 2.75 -5.54
N ARG A 271 -2.22 2.78 -4.91
CA ARG A 271 -2.44 3.45 -3.62
C ARG A 271 -2.03 2.56 -2.45
N LEU A 272 -1.38 3.16 -1.44
CA LEU A 272 -0.95 2.43 -0.23
C LEU A 272 -2.12 1.70 0.46
N ALA A 273 -3.32 2.29 0.48
CA ALA A 273 -4.50 1.70 1.10
C ALA A 273 -4.89 0.34 0.47
N ALA A 274 -4.72 0.17 -0.86
CA ALA A 274 -4.99 -1.10 -1.53
C ALA A 274 -4.02 -2.23 -1.14
N PHE A 275 -2.85 -1.91 -0.58
CA PHE A 275 -1.87 -2.92 -0.16
C PHE A 275 -2.42 -3.79 0.97
N GLY A 276 -3.23 -3.21 1.88
CA GLY A 276 -3.91 -3.97 2.93
C GLY A 276 -4.82 -5.06 2.37
N ASP A 277 -5.55 -4.77 1.30
CA ASP A 277 -6.49 -5.69 0.68
C ASP A 277 -5.77 -6.87 0.01
N PHE A 278 -4.77 -6.59 -0.85
CA PHE A 278 -4.08 -7.70 -1.52
C PHE A 278 -3.13 -8.46 -0.58
N TYR A 279 -2.50 -7.82 0.40
CA TYR A 279 -1.77 -8.54 1.43
C TYR A 279 -2.71 -9.43 2.27
N GLY A 280 -3.88 -8.92 2.64
CA GLY A 280 -4.89 -9.68 3.39
C GLY A 280 -5.41 -10.87 2.61
N ALA A 281 -5.73 -10.72 1.32
CA ALA A 281 -6.11 -11.82 0.44
C ALA A 281 -4.99 -12.87 0.37
N MET A 282 -3.78 -12.46 0.02
CA MET A 282 -2.63 -13.35 -0.13
C MET A 282 -2.28 -14.08 1.17
N ALA A 283 -2.39 -13.41 2.30
CA ALA A 283 -2.11 -14.02 3.61
C ALA A 283 -3.11 -15.11 4.00
N ALA A 284 -4.33 -15.08 3.47
CA ALA A 284 -5.43 -15.98 3.81
C ALA A 284 -5.80 -16.95 2.65
N GLY A 285 -5.07 -16.97 1.55
CA GLY A 285 -5.43 -17.73 0.35
C GLY A 285 -6.73 -17.22 -0.29
N GLY A 286 -7.02 -15.92 -0.15
CA GLY A 286 -8.21 -15.26 -0.65
C GLY A 286 -8.16 -14.93 -2.13
N THR A 287 -9.28 -14.47 -2.65
CA THR A 287 -9.46 -14.07 -4.06
C THR A 287 -9.70 -12.58 -4.16
N LEU A 288 -8.95 -11.90 -5.03
CA LEU A 288 -9.19 -10.53 -5.44
C LEU A 288 -10.09 -10.52 -6.67
N VAL A 289 -11.22 -9.81 -6.59
CA VAL A 289 -12.15 -9.64 -7.71
C VAL A 289 -12.02 -8.21 -8.24
N LEU A 290 -11.48 -8.10 -9.45
CA LEU A 290 -11.31 -6.84 -10.14
C LEU A 290 -12.57 -6.53 -10.94
N THR A 291 -13.18 -5.37 -10.69
CA THR A 291 -14.39 -4.92 -11.37
C THR A 291 -14.06 -3.85 -12.40
N GLU A 292 -14.79 -3.82 -13.52
CA GLU A 292 -14.58 -2.82 -14.59
C GLU A 292 -15.08 -1.41 -14.18
N ALA A 293 -15.90 -1.31 -13.15
CA ALA A 293 -16.59 -0.08 -12.74
C ALA A 293 -15.68 1.04 -12.20
N GLU A 294 -14.42 0.74 -11.88
CA GLU A 294 -13.48 1.69 -11.27
C GLU A 294 -12.75 2.57 -12.29
N ALA A 295 -12.82 2.24 -13.57
CA ALA A 295 -12.16 3.01 -14.63
C ALA A 295 -12.87 4.35 -14.91
N GLU A 296 -14.14 4.50 -14.54
CA GLU A 296 -14.97 5.66 -14.88
C GLU A 296 -15.12 6.68 -13.72
N ALA A 297 -15.04 6.25 -12.47
CA ALA A 297 -15.37 7.09 -11.31
C ALA A 297 -14.28 8.13 -10.92
N GLU A 298 -13.02 7.95 -11.33
CA GLU A 298 -11.92 8.87 -10.97
C GLU A 298 -11.55 9.84 -12.12
N GLY A 299 -12.10 9.64 -13.32
CA GLY A 299 -11.91 10.55 -14.46
C GLY A 299 -12.73 11.86 -14.38
N GLU A 300 -13.72 11.93 -13.49
CA GLU A 300 -14.62 13.07 -13.36
C GLU A 300 -14.29 14.01 -12.17
N GLY A 301 -13.28 13.72 -11.36
CA GLY A 301 -12.96 14.43 -10.11
C GLY A 301 -11.96 15.58 -10.19
N GLU A 302 -11.31 15.85 -11.31
CA GLU A 302 -10.32 16.94 -11.46
C GLU A 302 -10.75 18.02 -12.47
N GLY A 303 -12.06 18.23 -12.64
CA GLY A 303 -12.61 19.33 -13.43
C GLY A 303 -13.27 20.36 -12.51
N GLU A 304 -12.70 21.55 -12.40
CA GLU A 304 -13.33 22.72 -11.77
C GLU A 304 -14.76 22.93 -12.33
N GLY A 305 -15.75 22.91 -11.45
CA GLY A 305 -17.13 23.16 -11.80
C GLY A 305 -17.89 23.75 -10.62
N GLU A 306 -17.95 25.07 -10.54
CA GLU A 306 -18.94 25.76 -9.73
C GLU A 306 -20.35 25.34 -10.18
N GLY A 307 -21.17 24.87 -9.25
CA GLY A 307 -22.55 24.53 -9.52
C GLY A 307 -23.31 24.23 -8.23
N GLU A 308 -24.03 25.23 -7.73
CA GLU A 308 -25.01 25.14 -6.65
C GLU A 308 -26.12 24.11 -6.99
N GLY A 309 -26.45 23.23 -6.07
CA GLY A 309 -27.58 22.32 -6.19
C GLY A 309 -27.89 21.61 -4.89
N GLU A 310 -28.92 22.11 -4.17
CA GLU A 310 -29.52 21.50 -2.99
C GLU A 310 -30.17 20.15 -3.34
N GLY A 311 -29.96 19.13 -2.51
CA GLY A 311 -30.65 17.85 -2.60
C GLY A 311 -30.43 16.94 -1.40
N GLU A 312 -31.41 16.90 -0.51
CA GLU A 312 -31.50 16.00 0.65
C GLU A 312 -31.61 14.52 0.21
N GLY A 313 -30.94 13.58 0.91
CA GLY A 313 -31.12 12.13 0.71
C GLY A 313 -30.30 11.27 1.65
N GLU A 314 -30.99 10.54 2.50
CA GLU A 314 -30.54 9.74 3.66
C GLU A 314 -29.62 8.55 3.36
N ALA A 315 -28.74 8.30 4.35
CA ALA A 315 -28.35 7.05 5.03
C ALA A 315 -27.64 5.90 4.28
N GLY A 316 -26.46 5.62 4.75
CA GLY A 316 -26.00 4.29 5.17
C GLY A 316 -25.07 3.55 4.25
N THR A 317 -23.80 3.51 4.62
CA THR A 317 -23.04 2.28 4.94
C THR A 317 -21.59 2.66 5.24
N GLU A 318 -21.11 2.15 6.39
CA GLU A 318 -19.73 2.33 6.87
C GLU A 318 -18.76 1.61 5.91
N GLY A 319 -17.94 2.37 5.22
CA GLY A 319 -16.82 1.89 4.41
C GLY A 319 -15.54 2.57 4.86
N SER A 320 -14.49 1.81 5.12
CA SER A 320 -13.15 2.25 5.48
C SER A 320 -12.64 3.30 4.50
N GLY A 321 -12.45 4.54 4.99
CA GLY A 321 -12.30 5.72 4.18
C GLY A 321 -10.91 5.95 3.59
N ASP A 322 -10.96 6.51 2.43
CA ASP A 322 -9.88 7.05 1.61
C ASP A 322 -9.14 8.21 2.27
N THR A 323 -7.83 8.27 2.09
CA THR A 323 -6.96 9.29 2.67
C THR A 323 -6.52 10.38 1.68
N GLU A 324 -7.20 10.56 0.55
CA GLU A 324 -6.96 11.68 -0.36
C GLU A 324 -8.27 12.40 -0.68
N GLY A 325 -8.35 13.66 -0.27
CA GLY A 325 -9.45 14.56 -0.63
C GLY A 325 -10.50 14.85 0.45
N ALA A 326 -10.33 14.38 1.69
CA ALA A 326 -11.30 14.66 2.75
C ALA A 326 -10.91 15.90 3.59
N GLU A 327 -11.16 17.07 3.10
CA GLU A 327 -11.42 18.21 4.00
C GLU A 327 -12.76 17.88 4.71
N GLY A 328 -12.64 17.32 5.95
CA GLY A 328 -13.77 17.21 6.87
C GLY A 328 -14.23 15.84 7.32
N MET A 329 -13.74 14.71 6.79
CA MET A 329 -14.15 13.40 7.29
C MET A 329 -13.17 12.85 8.34
N ALA A 330 -13.68 12.63 9.56
CA ALA A 330 -12.95 11.96 10.64
C ALA A 330 -12.86 10.44 10.35
N TYR A 331 -11.65 9.87 10.40
CA TYR A 331 -11.44 8.42 10.28
C TYR A 331 -10.62 7.89 11.46
N SER A 332 -10.85 6.63 11.83
CA SER A 332 -10.15 5.97 12.93
C SER A 332 -8.91 5.24 12.45
N ILE A 333 -7.83 5.33 13.22
CA ILE A 333 -6.62 4.53 13.02
C ILE A 333 -6.55 3.48 14.12
N ASP A 334 -6.52 2.22 13.74
CA ASP A 334 -6.31 1.12 14.65
C ASP A 334 -4.80 0.83 14.78
N ALA A 335 -4.31 0.88 16.01
CA ALA A 335 -2.94 0.48 16.31
C ALA A 335 -2.75 -1.01 16.01
N THR A 336 -1.66 -1.34 15.31
CA THR A 336 -1.22 -2.74 15.15
C THR A 336 -0.19 -3.09 16.22
N PRO A 337 0.12 -4.36 16.47
CA PRO A 337 1.08 -4.76 17.50
C PRO A 337 2.46 -4.11 17.35
N VAL A 338 2.85 -3.79 16.13
CA VAL A 338 4.17 -3.23 15.79
C VAL A 338 4.15 -1.75 15.42
N THR A 339 3.01 -1.06 15.63
CA THR A 339 2.88 0.39 15.37
C THR A 339 2.54 1.13 16.66
N GLU A 340 3.45 1.96 17.10
CA GLU A 340 3.27 2.86 18.24
C GLU A 340 2.69 4.19 17.75
N LEU A 341 1.68 4.70 18.45
CA LEU A 341 0.97 5.94 18.14
C LEU A 341 1.12 6.92 19.28
N ARG A 342 1.35 8.21 19.00
CA ARG A 342 1.21 9.28 19.98
C ARG A 342 0.64 10.54 19.34
N ILE A 343 -0.06 11.32 20.14
CA ILE A 343 -0.59 12.63 19.76
C ILE A 343 0.20 13.68 20.54
N VAL A 344 0.78 14.64 19.84
CA VAL A 344 1.66 15.67 20.42
C VAL A 344 1.16 17.06 20.05
N ALA A 345 1.56 18.07 20.85
CA ALA A 345 1.26 19.44 20.47
C ALA A 345 1.98 19.80 19.16
N PRO A 346 1.33 20.48 18.18
CA PRO A 346 1.92 20.80 16.88
C PRO A 346 3.26 21.56 16.95
N SER A 347 3.47 22.36 17.98
CA SER A 347 4.69 23.14 18.24
C SER A 347 5.51 22.62 19.43
N GLY A 348 5.22 21.40 19.91
CA GLY A 348 5.74 20.90 21.18
C GLY A 348 7.04 20.11 21.08
N SER A 349 7.54 19.71 22.27
CA SER A 349 8.74 18.89 22.47
C SER A 349 8.60 17.44 22.03
N GLY A 350 7.44 17.05 21.53
CA GLY A 350 7.13 15.66 21.20
C GLY A 350 6.58 14.84 22.36
N ASP A 351 6.28 15.47 23.50
CA ASP A 351 5.63 14.81 24.63
C ASP A 351 4.17 14.50 24.30
N PRO A 352 3.66 13.32 24.68
CA PRO A 352 2.29 12.93 24.43
C PRO A 352 1.28 13.85 25.12
N LEU A 353 0.23 14.24 24.41
CA LEU A 353 -0.91 14.95 24.98
C LEU A 353 -1.84 13.98 25.74
N PRO A 354 -2.59 14.48 26.74
CA PRO A 354 -3.59 13.68 27.45
C PRO A 354 -4.74 13.30 26.52
N ASP A 355 -5.45 12.22 26.88
CA ASP A 355 -6.65 11.79 26.17
C ASP A 355 -7.69 12.91 26.08
N GLY A 356 -8.34 13.02 24.94
CA GLY A 356 -9.30 14.07 24.61
C GLY A 356 -8.68 15.34 24.02
N ALA A 357 -7.37 15.53 24.11
CA ALA A 357 -6.69 16.65 23.46
C ALA A 357 -6.40 16.35 21.98
N THR A 358 -6.59 17.36 21.13
CA THR A 358 -6.24 17.29 19.71
C THR A 358 -4.79 17.74 19.50
N GLY A 359 -4.03 16.98 18.69
CA GLY A 359 -2.65 17.30 18.36
C GLY A 359 -2.19 16.57 17.09
N GLU A 360 -0.93 16.77 16.72
CA GLU A 360 -0.31 16.08 15.57
C GLU A 360 -0.12 14.59 15.89
N LEU A 361 -0.54 13.73 14.98
CA LEU A 361 -0.33 12.29 15.06
C LEU A 361 1.09 11.94 14.66
N TRP A 362 1.81 11.24 15.54
CA TRP A 362 3.13 10.70 15.28
C TRP A 362 3.10 9.18 15.37
N LEU A 363 3.80 8.54 14.42
CA LEU A 363 3.85 7.08 14.29
C LEU A 363 5.29 6.58 14.45
N ARG A 364 5.44 5.37 15.02
CA ARG A 364 6.71 4.66 15.07
C ARG A 364 6.45 3.15 14.98
N GLY A 365 7.21 2.42 14.16
CA GLY A 365 7.04 0.96 14.07
C GLY A 365 7.61 0.36 12.81
N GLN A 366 7.45 -0.96 12.70
CA GLN A 366 7.96 -1.74 11.57
C GLN A 366 7.38 -1.32 10.22
N PRO A 367 6.04 -1.11 10.03
CA PRO A 367 5.44 -0.91 8.72
C PRO A 367 5.58 0.52 8.15
N LEU A 368 6.44 1.35 8.74
CA LEU A 368 6.60 2.74 8.31
C LEU A 368 7.65 2.91 7.22
N LEU A 369 7.46 3.98 6.41
CA LEU A 369 8.48 4.41 5.46
C LEU A 369 9.81 4.70 6.20
N ARG A 370 10.93 4.49 5.50
CA ARG A 370 12.26 4.86 6.03
C ARG A 370 12.65 6.31 5.74
N GLY A 371 11.95 6.98 4.82
CA GLY A 371 12.20 8.34 4.37
C GLY A 371 11.71 8.58 2.95
N TYR A 372 12.08 9.72 2.39
CA TYR A 372 11.76 10.11 1.02
C TYR A 372 12.93 9.83 0.07
N TRP A 373 12.61 9.38 -1.14
CA TRP A 373 13.58 9.04 -2.17
C TRP A 373 14.37 10.28 -2.57
N ARG A 374 15.72 10.18 -2.48
CA ARG A 374 16.66 11.26 -2.83
C ARG A 374 16.38 12.62 -2.18
N ASP A 375 15.55 12.67 -1.14
CA ASP A 375 15.19 13.89 -0.41
C ASP A 375 15.53 13.76 1.10
N PRO A 376 16.83 13.92 1.46
CA PRO A 376 17.26 13.80 2.85
C PRO A 376 16.72 14.95 3.73
N ASP A 377 16.46 16.12 3.15
CA ASP A 377 15.94 17.28 3.89
C ASP A 377 14.49 17.01 4.29
N ALA A 378 13.62 16.59 3.35
CA ALA A 378 12.26 16.19 3.65
C ALA A 378 12.21 14.98 4.61
N THR A 379 13.15 14.04 4.47
CA THR A 379 13.25 12.91 5.41
C THR A 379 13.56 13.40 6.82
N THR A 380 14.53 14.30 6.98
CA THR A 380 14.87 14.87 8.28
C THR A 380 13.71 15.66 8.89
N GLU A 381 12.99 16.43 8.10
CA GLU A 381 11.81 17.18 8.51
C GLU A 381 10.66 16.27 8.97
N ALA A 382 10.45 15.15 8.26
CA ALA A 382 9.38 14.22 8.55
C ALA A 382 9.62 13.34 9.79
N PHE A 383 10.85 13.26 10.30
CA PHE A 383 11.17 12.43 11.47
C PHE A 383 11.72 13.24 12.64
N SER A 384 11.27 12.91 13.84
CA SER A 384 11.75 13.50 15.08
C SER A 384 11.95 12.42 16.14
N GLY A 385 13.20 12.20 16.57
CA GLY A 385 13.53 11.20 17.59
C GLY A 385 13.06 9.78 17.24
N GLY A 386 13.09 9.41 15.97
CA GLY A 386 12.64 8.10 15.45
C GLY A 386 11.12 7.98 15.27
N TRP A 387 10.38 9.08 15.41
CA TRP A 387 8.94 9.15 15.15
C TRP A 387 8.68 9.83 13.81
N PHE A 388 7.82 9.25 13.01
CA PHE A 388 7.31 9.84 11.77
C PHE A 388 6.17 10.82 12.10
N ARG A 389 6.29 12.04 11.63
CA ARG A 389 5.31 13.11 11.73
C ARG A 389 4.36 13.00 10.55
N THR A 390 3.11 12.62 10.81
CA THR A 390 2.13 12.43 9.71
C THR A 390 1.64 13.74 9.12
N GLY A 391 1.68 14.82 9.93
CA GLY A 391 1.03 16.09 9.62
C GLY A 391 -0.49 16.02 9.77
N ASP A 392 -1.04 14.93 10.25
CA ASP A 392 -2.47 14.78 10.54
C ASP A 392 -2.74 15.24 11.97
N LEU A 393 -3.87 15.92 12.18
CA LEU A 393 -4.41 16.23 13.51
C LEU A 393 -5.30 15.06 13.95
N ALA A 394 -5.08 14.58 15.18
CA ALA A 394 -5.83 13.47 15.73
C ALA A 394 -6.21 13.70 17.19
N VAL A 395 -7.20 12.97 17.65
CA VAL A 395 -7.63 12.92 19.05
C VAL A 395 -7.71 11.47 19.52
N ARG A 396 -7.24 11.17 20.74
CA ARG A 396 -7.44 9.86 21.36
C ARG A 396 -8.59 9.95 22.34
N ARG A 397 -9.56 9.05 22.23
CA ARG A 397 -10.67 8.89 23.19
C ARG A 397 -10.91 7.40 23.41
N GLU A 398 -10.96 6.98 24.67
CA GLU A 398 -11.21 5.59 25.05
C GLU A 398 -10.32 4.58 24.31
N GLY A 399 -9.03 4.90 24.14
CA GLY A 399 -8.06 4.06 23.44
C GLY A 399 -8.09 4.14 21.90
N ARG A 400 -9.14 4.73 21.31
CA ARG A 400 -9.27 4.91 19.85
C ARG A 400 -8.66 6.23 19.40
N VAL A 401 -7.87 6.20 18.34
CA VAL A 401 -7.30 7.38 17.70
C VAL A 401 -8.11 7.72 16.45
N THR A 402 -8.63 8.95 16.41
CA THR A 402 -9.40 9.47 15.27
C THR A 402 -8.66 10.65 14.67
N VAL A 403 -8.39 10.61 13.38
CA VAL A 403 -7.87 11.75 12.60
C VAL A 403 -9.03 12.71 12.35
N VAL A 404 -8.79 13.99 12.59
CA VAL A 404 -9.83 15.04 12.53
C VAL A 404 -9.46 16.19 11.57
N GLY A 405 -8.27 16.13 10.93
CA GLY A 405 -7.83 17.14 9.98
C GLY A 405 -6.33 17.08 9.72
N ARG A 406 -5.78 18.13 9.10
CA ARG A 406 -4.35 18.29 8.80
C ARG A 406 -3.75 19.47 9.54
N ALA A 407 -2.54 19.32 10.07
CA ALA A 407 -1.85 20.32 10.88
C ALA A 407 -1.51 21.59 10.08
N TRP A 408 -1.18 21.46 8.81
CA TRP A 408 -0.82 22.61 7.95
C TRP A 408 -2.01 23.36 7.35
N ALA A 409 -3.23 22.83 7.45
CA ALA A 409 -4.43 23.57 7.03
C ALA A 409 -4.76 24.73 7.99
N SER A 410 -4.29 24.66 9.27
CA SER A 410 -4.53 25.67 10.28
C SER A 410 -3.53 26.84 10.28
N ASP A 411 -2.38 26.70 9.61
CA ASP A 411 -1.28 27.69 9.64
C ASP A 411 -1.13 28.49 8.31
N ARG A 412 -2.06 28.37 7.35
CA ARG A 412 -2.10 29.31 6.23
C ARG A 412 -2.63 30.66 6.74
N PRO A 413 -1.81 31.73 6.77
CA PRO A 413 -2.39 33.06 6.91
C PRO A 413 -3.33 33.25 5.71
N GLU A 414 -4.58 33.64 5.99
CA GLU A 414 -5.51 34.09 4.96
C GLU A 414 -4.74 34.95 3.97
N ALA A 415 -4.81 34.58 2.69
CA ALA A 415 -4.20 35.36 1.64
C ALA A 415 -4.81 36.76 1.71
N ALA A 416 -4.05 37.66 2.35
CA ALA A 416 -4.40 39.08 2.36
C ALA A 416 -4.51 39.53 0.89
N ASP A 417 -5.67 40.09 0.57
CA ASP A 417 -6.01 40.79 -0.66
C ASP A 417 -4.76 41.36 -1.35
N ARG A 418 -4.50 40.91 -2.52
CA ARG A 418 -3.62 41.63 -3.45
C ARG A 418 -4.49 42.51 -4.35
N PRO A 419 -4.19 43.80 -4.41
CA PRO A 419 -4.92 44.81 -5.19
C PRO A 419 -4.79 44.59 -6.71
#